data_99e51dde07e58818988c2331dd76616e
#
_entry.id   99e51dde07e58818988c2331dd76616e
#
_cell.length_a   1.000
_cell.length_b   1.000
_cell.length_c   1.000
_cell.angle_alpha   90.00
_cell.angle_beta   90.00
_cell.angle_gamma   90.00
#
_symmetry.space_group_name_H-M   'P 1'
#
loop_
_entity.id
_entity.type
_entity.pdbx_description
1 polymer ?
#
loop_
_entity_poly.entity_id
_entity_poly.type
_entity_poly.pdbx_seq_one_letter_code
_entity_poly.pdbx_strand_id
1 'polypeptide(L)'
;MVERGLPIERRSCPKARTGRCVHCDPCRITTGFSGAGAFSDGKLSLSREVGGDLPELIGHGLAQATIDRVDGMYLGFDADTKVEGLGHPDEVAAIRRRAIRAGLKLVDCPIRHLGTEHAQEIYGRIEQHLRDAGVTMLFETECREVVIEDRVCSGIVAENASGELRISAAETIVATGRCGADWFDRMCDEHGIDHTG
;
A
#
# COMPACT_ATOMS: atom_id res chain seq x y z
N MET A 1 3.75 14.63 2.24
CA MET A 1 2.83 13.58 1.69
C MET A 1 1.50 14.24 1.35
N VAL A 2 0.93 13.90 0.21
CA VAL A 2 -0.42 14.34 -0.20
C VAL A 2 -1.32 13.11 -0.27
N GLU A 3 -2.50 13.16 0.32
CA GLU A 3 -3.45 12.06 0.39
C GLU A 3 -4.87 12.59 0.17
N ARG A 4 -5.58 12.00 -0.79
CA ARG A 4 -6.96 12.37 -1.13
C ARG A 4 -7.96 12.10 -0.02
N GLY A 5 -7.72 11.05 0.77
CA GLY A 5 -8.61 10.65 1.84
C GLY A 5 -8.25 11.23 3.20
N LEU A 6 -8.77 10.59 4.23
CA LEU A 6 -8.68 11.02 5.63
C LEU A 6 -7.46 10.44 6.36
N PRO A 7 -6.97 11.08 7.43
CA PRO A 7 -6.06 10.47 8.37
C PRO A 7 -6.71 9.27 9.05
N ILE A 8 -5.89 8.36 9.60
CA ILE A 8 -6.38 7.05 10.05
C ILE A 8 -7.49 7.15 11.10
N GLU A 9 -7.36 8.05 12.05
CA GLU A 9 -8.31 8.23 13.16
C GLU A 9 -9.70 8.73 12.73
N ARG A 10 -9.78 9.37 11.54
CA ARG A 10 -11.04 9.87 10.97
C ARG A 10 -11.67 8.92 9.96
N ARG A 11 -10.98 7.83 9.62
CA ARG A 11 -11.47 6.85 8.66
C ARG A 11 -12.49 5.93 9.31
N SER A 12 -13.70 5.94 8.81
CA SER A 12 -14.73 4.99 9.23
C SER A 12 -15.74 4.77 8.10
N CYS A 13 -16.18 3.52 7.90
CA CYS A 13 -17.21 3.22 6.91
C CYS A 13 -18.59 3.57 7.44
N PRO A 14 -19.35 4.46 6.78
CA PRO A 14 -20.72 4.74 7.19
C PRO A 14 -21.63 3.51 7.21
N LYS A 15 -21.30 2.44 6.45
CA LYS A 15 -22.04 1.18 6.46
C LYS A 15 -22.16 0.57 7.85
N ALA A 16 -21.14 0.73 8.70
CA ALA A 16 -21.18 0.20 10.08
C ALA A 16 -22.36 0.76 10.87
N ARG A 17 -22.78 2.01 10.60
CA ARG A 17 -23.89 2.69 11.24
C ARG A 17 -25.19 2.58 10.47
N THR A 18 -25.15 2.61 9.13
CA THR A 18 -26.34 2.64 8.27
C THR A 18 -26.82 1.28 7.79
N GLY A 19 -26.03 0.24 8.01
CA GLY A 19 -26.28 -1.13 7.53
C GLY A 19 -26.04 -1.32 6.01
N ARG A 20 -25.86 -0.24 5.24
CA ARG A 20 -25.65 -0.30 3.78
C ARG A 20 -24.60 0.68 3.31
N CYS A 21 -23.97 0.36 2.18
CA CYS A 21 -23.01 1.26 1.54
C CYS A 21 -23.73 2.53 1.06
N VAL A 22 -23.12 3.69 1.35
CA VAL A 22 -23.62 5.02 0.95
C VAL A 22 -22.82 5.61 -0.22
N HIS A 23 -21.92 4.83 -0.83
CA HIS A 23 -21.10 5.21 -1.98
C HIS A 23 -20.35 6.54 -1.77
N CYS A 24 -19.60 6.63 -0.65
CA CYS A 24 -18.77 7.81 -0.39
C CYS A 24 -17.74 8.01 -1.51
N ASP A 25 -17.49 9.25 -1.87
CA ASP A 25 -16.39 9.64 -2.75
C ASP A 25 -15.50 10.68 -2.03
N PRO A 26 -14.23 10.33 -1.78
CA PRO A 26 -13.61 9.01 -1.94
C PRO A 26 -14.12 7.97 -0.92
N CYS A 27 -14.00 6.69 -1.27
CA CYS A 27 -14.39 5.59 -0.38
C CYS A 27 -13.50 5.57 0.86
N ARG A 28 -14.10 5.70 2.05
CA ARG A 28 -13.35 5.87 3.32
C ARG A 28 -12.60 4.64 3.79
N ILE A 29 -12.87 3.45 3.25
CA ILE A 29 -12.14 2.23 3.59
C ILE A 29 -11.07 1.83 2.56
N THR A 30 -11.08 2.43 1.37
CA THR A 30 -10.06 2.16 0.35
C THR A 30 -9.12 3.33 0.12
N THR A 31 -9.52 4.55 0.52
CA THR A 31 -8.78 5.79 0.30
C THR A 31 -8.55 6.48 1.63
N GLY A 32 -7.37 7.01 1.85
CA GLY A 32 -6.89 7.60 3.08
C GLY A 32 -5.59 6.99 3.56
N PHE A 33 -5.03 7.47 4.66
CA PHE A 33 -3.77 6.95 5.20
C PHE A 33 -3.82 5.42 5.32
N SER A 34 -2.79 4.73 4.87
CA SER A 34 -2.67 3.27 4.79
C SER A 34 -3.54 2.55 3.74
N GLY A 35 -4.33 3.28 2.93
CA GLY A 35 -5.16 2.67 1.89
C GLY A 35 -6.15 1.64 2.44
N ALA A 36 -6.42 0.57 1.69
CA ALA A 36 -7.32 -0.51 2.10
C ALA A 36 -6.75 -1.40 3.22
N GLY A 37 -5.44 -1.35 3.47
CA GLY A 37 -4.75 -2.21 4.44
C GLY A 37 -5.29 -2.09 5.86
N ALA A 38 -5.66 -0.89 6.30
CA ALA A 38 -6.21 -0.65 7.64
C ALA A 38 -7.62 -1.23 7.88
N PHE A 39 -8.33 -1.61 6.82
CA PHE A 39 -9.71 -2.11 6.89
C PHE A 39 -9.88 -3.51 6.31
N SER A 40 -8.76 -4.20 6.11
CA SER A 40 -8.70 -5.61 5.72
C SER A 40 -8.12 -6.45 6.85
N ASP A 41 -7.95 -7.75 6.63
CA ASP A 41 -7.21 -8.64 7.55
C ASP A 41 -5.75 -8.19 7.78
N GLY A 42 -5.26 -7.23 7.00
CA GLY A 42 -3.89 -6.76 7.07
C GLY A 42 -2.89 -7.89 6.82
N LYS A 43 -3.05 -8.63 5.73
CA LYS A 43 -2.14 -9.71 5.37
C LYS A 43 -0.87 -9.16 4.75
N LEU A 44 0.26 -9.40 5.40
CA LEU A 44 1.58 -9.14 4.85
C LEU A 44 2.13 -10.44 4.29
N SER A 45 2.28 -10.53 2.97
CA SER A 45 2.99 -11.63 2.31
C SER A 45 4.50 -11.44 2.51
N LEU A 46 5.15 -12.43 3.11
CA LEU A 46 6.59 -12.38 3.41
C LEU A 46 7.43 -13.13 2.37
N SER A 47 6.85 -13.41 1.21
CA SER A 47 7.51 -14.12 0.13
C SER A 47 7.61 -13.26 -1.12
N ARG A 48 8.80 -13.20 -1.70
CA ARG A 48 9.03 -12.58 -3.01
C ARG A 48 8.38 -13.31 -4.18
N GLU A 49 7.92 -14.54 -3.97
CA GLU A 49 7.26 -15.36 -4.98
C GLU A 49 5.75 -15.01 -5.13
N VAL A 50 5.25 -14.07 -4.33
CA VAL A 50 3.84 -13.70 -4.28
C VAL A 50 3.71 -12.18 -4.23
N GLY A 51 2.88 -11.60 -5.08
CA GLY A 51 2.53 -10.18 -5.01
C GLY A 51 3.13 -9.30 -6.10
N GLY A 52 3.35 -9.85 -7.29
CA GLY A 52 3.81 -9.11 -8.47
C GLY A 52 5.26 -9.40 -8.85
N ASP A 53 5.80 -8.58 -9.73
CA ASP A 53 7.04 -8.84 -10.47
C ASP A 53 8.26 -8.13 -9.85
N LEU A 54 8.20 -7.78 -8.56
CA LEU A 54 9.29 -7.09 -7.88
C LEU A 54 10.65 -7.80 -8.03
N PRO A 55 10.74 -9.15 -7.92
CA PRO A 55 12.00 -9.85 -8.14
C PRO A 55 12.57 -9.70 -9.55
N GLU A 56 11.73 -9.53 -10.55
CA GLU A 56 12.15 -9.33 -11.94
C GLU A 56 12.72 -7.93 -12.17
N LEU A 57 12.18 -6.94 -11.44
CA LEU A 57 12.60 -5.55 -11.54
C LEU A 57 13.91 -5.26 -10.79
N ILE A 58 14.08 -5.78 -9.56
CA ILE A 58 15.20 -5.43 -8.67
C ILE A 58 16.09 -6.62 -8.30
N GLY A 59 15.76 -7.82 -8.77
CA GLY A 59 16.46 -9.06 -8.43
C GLY A 59 15.95 -9.73 -7.15
N HIS A 60 15.99 -11.06 -7.13
CA HIS A 60 15.42 -11.90 -6.06
C HIS A 60 15.99 -11.59 -4.67
N GLY A 61 17.30 -11.31 -4.57
CA GLY A 61 17.95 -11.02 -3.29
C GLY A 61 17.48 -9.71 -2.69
N LEU A 62 17.46 -8.64 -3.48
CA LEU A 62 17.02 -7.32 -3.02
C LEU A 62 15.52 -7.30 -2.74
N ALA A 63 14.71 -7.98 -3.56
CA ALA A 63 13.27 -8.11 -3.32
C ALA A 63 12.97 -8.73 -1.95
N GLN A 64 13.61 -9.87 -1.61
CA GLN A 64 13.41 -10.50 -0.30
C GLN A 64 13.92 -9.60 0.84
N ALA A 65 15.10 -9.02 0.72
CA ALA A 65 15.65 -8.12 1.74
C ALA A 65 14.75 -6.90 1.98
N THR A 66 14.09 -6.39 0.93
CA THR A 66 13.12 -5.29 1.05
C THR A 66 11.86 -5.73 1.79
N ILE A 67 11.34 -6.92 1.48
CA ILE A 67 10.19 -7.50 2.19
C ILE A 67 10.51 -7.69 3.67
N ASP A 68 11.67 -8.28 3.98
CA ASP A 68 12.12 -8.52 5.36
C ASP A 68 12.28 -7.20 6.13
N ARG A 69 12.78 -6.16 5.47
CA ARG A 69 12.89 -4.81 6.06
C ARG A 69 11.53 -4.21 6.35
N VAL A 70 10.58 -4.33 5.43
CA VAL A 70 9.20 -3.83 5.61
C VAL A 70 8.51 -4.58 6.76
N ASP A 71 8.66 -5.90 6.82
CA ASP A 71 8.15 -6.71 7.92
C ASP A 71 8.73 -6.27 9.27
N GLY A 72 10.04 -6.02 9.31
CA GLY A 72 10.72 -5.47 10.49
C GLY A 72 10.18 -4.09 10.93
N MET A 73 9.76 -3.24 9.98
CA MET A 73 9.10 -1.98 10.31
C MET A 73 7.76 -2.22 11.01
N TYR A 74 6.92 -3.12 10.48
CA TYR A 74 5.64 -3.45 11.12
C TYR A 74 5.82 -4.04 12.51
N LEU A 75 6.80 -4.92 12.70
CA LEU A 75 7.17 -5.43 14.03
C LEU A 75 7.59 -4.31 14.99
N GLY A 76 8.30 -3.29 14.50
CA GLY A 76 8.67 -2.10 15.27
C GLY A 76 7.46 -1.26 15.71
N PHE A 77 6.29 -1.44 15.09
CA PHE A 77 5.02 -0.81 15.47
C PHE A 77 4.05 -1.80 16.12
N ASP A 78 4.58 -2.84 16.78
CA ASP A 78 3.85 -3.86 17.55
C ASP A 78 2.95 -4.78 16.70
N ALA A 79 3.31 -5.07 15.45
CA ALA A 79 2.67 -6.16 14.72
C ALA A 79 2.92 -7.50 15.42
N ASP A 80 1.96 -8.43 15.34
CA ASP A 80 2.11 -9.77 15.91
C ASP A 80 3.33 -10.47 15.31
N THR A 81 4.11 -11.12 16.18
CA THR A 81 5.30 -11.88 15.76
C THR A 81 4.96 -13.21 15.06
N LYS A 82 3.72 -13.70 15.19
CA LYS A 82 3.27 -14.93 14.55
C LYS A 82 3.29 -14.82 13.03
N VAL A 83 3.88 -15.83 12.39
CA VAL A 83 3.85 -16.02 10.94
C VAL A 83 3.13 -17.32 10.63
N GLU A 84 2.14 -17.26 9.78
CA GLU A 84 1.43 -18.42 9.28
C GLU A 84 2.10 -18.97 8.01
N GLY A 85 1.88 -20.27 7.74
CA GLY A 85 2.47 -20.94 6.57
C GLY A 85 3.85 -21.56 6.82
N LEU A 86 4.40 -21.44 8.03
CA LEU A 86 5.68 -22.07 8.43
C LEU A 86 5.51 -23.35 9.25
N GLY A 87 4.28 -23.63 9.70
CA GLY A 87 3.97 -24.86 10.45
C GLY A 87 3.85 -26.10 9.55
N HIS A 88 3.88 -27.28 10.19
CA HIS A 88 3.59 -28.58 9.54
C HIS A 88 4.44 -28.89 8.29
N PRO A 89 5.80 -28.83 8.36
CA PRO A 89 6.67 -28.99 7.20
C PRO A 89 6.48 -30.32 6.47
N ASP A 90 6.18 -31.42 7.19
CA ASP A 90 5.96 -32.73 6.58
C ASP A 90 4.66 -32.79 5.77
N GLU A 91 3.59 -32.15 6.27
CA GLU A 91 2.31 -32.05 5.55
C GLU A 91 2.46 -31.16 4.31
N VAL A 92 3.13 -30.04 4.44
CA VAL A 92 3.44 -29.14 3.31
C VAL A 92 4.28 -29.88 2.26
N ALA A 93 5.29 -30.65 2.67
CA ALA A 93 6.08 -31.47 1.76
C ALA A 93 5.23 -32.55 1.06
N ALA A 94 4.28 -33.16 1.76
CA ALA A 94 3.35 -34.12 1.17
C ALA A 94 2.42 -33.46 0.13
N ILE A 95 1.87 -32.29 0.44
CA ILE A 95 1.05 -31.51 -0.48
C ILE A 95 1.88 -31.11 -1.70
N ARG A 96 3.10 -30.64 -1.52
CA ARG A 96 4.03 -30.27 -2.58
C ARG A 96 4.27 -31.42 -3.55
N ARG A 97 4.55 -32.63 -3.04
CA ARG A 97 4.72 -33.83 -3.87
C ARG A 97 3.45 -34.16 -4.68
N ARG A 98 2.28 -33.99 -4.08
CA ARG A 98 1.00 -34.21 -4.79
C ARG A 98 0.78 -33.15 -5.87
N ALA A 99 1.07 -31.89 -5.57
CA ALA A 99 0.99 -30.79 -6.54
C ALA A 99 1.87 -31.05 -7.77
N ILE A 100 3.14 -31.40 -7.55
CA ILE A 100 4.09 -31.74 -8.64
C ILE A 100 3.56 -32.89 -9.50
N ARG A 101 3.02 -33.95 -8.89
CA ARG A 101 2.44 -35.09 -9.65
C ARG A 101 1.22 -34.68 -10.47
N ALA A 102 0.51 -33.64 -10.07
CA ALA A 102 -0.62 -33.09 -10.77
C ALA A 102 -0.25 -31.97 -11.77
N GLY A 103 1.04 -31.72 -12.02
CA GLY A 103 1.51 -30.63 -12.88
C GLY A 103 1.35 -29.24 -12.28
N LEU A 104 1.17 -29.13 -10.94
CA LEU A 104 1.00 -27.88 -10.22
C LEU A 104 2.26 -27.51 -9.44
N LYS A 105 2.48 -26.22 -9.22
CA LYS A 105 3.51 -25.69 -8.33
C LYS A 105 2.87 -25.20 -7.03
N LEU A 106 3.32 -25.70 -5.88
CA LEU A 106 3.01 -25.10 -4.58
C LEU A 106 4.02 -23.98 -4.31
N VAL A 107 3.51 -22.76 -4.13
CA VAL A 107 4.31 -21.59 -3.77
C VAL A 107 4.25 -21.39 -2.26
N ASP A 108 5.40 -21.23 -1.62
CA ASP A 108 5.47 -20.91 -0.20
C ASP A 108 5.10 -19.41 -0.01
N CYS A 109 4.10 -19.19 0.80
CA CYS A 109 3.61 -17.84 1.11
C CYS A 109 3.44 -17.68 2.63
N PRO A 110 4.53 -17.48 3.37
CA PRO A 110 4.43 -17.12 4.78
C PRO A 110 3.72 -15.78 4.91
N ILE A 111 2.78 -15.70 5.84
CA ILE A 111 1.90 -14.54 6.02
C ILE A 111 1.93 -14.10 7.48
N ARG A 112 2.12 -12.79 7.68
CA ARG A 112 1.82 -12.13 8.95
C ARG A 112 0.45 -11.47 8.86
N HIS A 113 -0.42 -11.77 9.82
CA HIS A 113 -1.71 -11.12 9.94
C HIS A 113 -1.61 -9.95 10.93
N LEU A 114 -2.01 -8.76 10.51
CA LEU A 114 -2.12 -7.62 11.41
C LEU A 114 -3.44 -7.66 12.22
N GLY A 115 -4.47 -8.32 11.65
CA GLY A 115 -5.83 -8.30 12.21
C GLY A 115 -6.55 -6.97 11.94
N THR A 116 -7.87 -7.02 11.77
CA THR A 116 -8.63 -5.85 11.28
C THR A 116 -8.63 -4.68 12.29
N GLU A 117 -8.78 -4.96 13.58
CA GLU A 117 -8.80 -3.91 14.62
C GLU A 117 -7.38 -3.44 14.95
N HIS A 118 -6.48 -4.37 15.12
CA HIS A 118 -5.08 -4.09 15.44
C HIS A 118 -4.33 -3.39 14.29
N ALA A 119 -4.69 -3.66 13.04
CA ALA A 119 -4.13 -2.96 11.88
C ALA A 119 -4.34 -1.45 11.96
N GLN A 120 -5.51 -1.00 12.40
CA GLN A 120 -5.78 0.44 12.54
C GLN A 120 -4.91 1.10 13.62
N GLU A 121 -4.64 0.39 14.71
CA GLU A 121 -3.74 0.87 15.76
C GLU A 121 -2.29 0.97 15.27
N ILE A 122 -1.79 -0.05 14.58
CA ILE A 122 -0.45 -0.07 13.98
C ILE A 122 -0.30 1.11 13.01
N TYR A 123 -1.26 1.29 12.09
CA TYR A 123 -1.22 2.41 11.15
C TYR A 123 -1.36 3.76 11.82
N GLY A 124 -2.10 3.87 12.92
CA GLY A 124 -2.15 5.09 13.74
C GLY A 124 -0.79 5.45 14.34
N ARG A 125 -0.07 4.46 14.85
CA ARG A 125 1.31 4.64 15.37
C ARG A 125 2.29 5.03 14.27
N ILE A 126 2.18 4.42 13.08
CA ILE A 126 3.00 4.78 11.91
C ILE A 126 2.71 6.23 11.50
N GLU A 127 1.44 6.63 11.41
CA GLU A 127 1.07 8.01 11.07
C GLU A 127 1.63 9.00 12.10
N GLN A 128 1.49 8.70 13.39
CA GLN A 128 2.02 9.55 14.46
C GLN A 128 3.55 9.64 14.40
N HIS A 129 4.23 8.51 14.19
CA HIS A 129 5.68 8.49 14.05
C HIS A 129 6.17 9.38 12.90
N LEU A 130 5.49 9.34 11.75
CA LEU A 130 5.82 10.19 10.62
C LEU A 130 5.60 11.68 10.92
N ARG A 131 4.53 12.02 11.66
CA ARG A 131 4.27 13.41 12.13
C ARG A 131 5.38 13.89 13.06
N ASP A 132 5.77 13.04 14.02
CA ASP A 132 6.82 13.36 15.01
C ASP A 132 8.20 13.50 14.33
N ALA A 133 8.41 12.78 13.24
CA ALA A 133 9.59 12.93 12.37
C ALA A 133 9.55 14.17 11.45
N GLY A 134 8.52 15.01 11.54
CA GLY A 134 8.39 16.24 10.77
C GLY A 134 7.84 16.09 9.37
N VAL A 135 7.25 14.94 9.03
CA VAL A 135 6.61 14.75 7.72
C VAL A 135 5.34 15.59 7.62
N THR A 136 5.31 16.53 6.71
CA THR A 136 4.08 17.29 6.39
C THR A 136 3.09 16.38 5.66
N MET A 137 1.89 16.23 6.21
CA MET A 137 0.83 15.40 5.62
C MET A 137 -0.39 16.27 5.31
N LEU A 138 -0.74 16.33 4.04
CA LEU A 138 -1.91 17.04 3.52
C LEU A 138 -2.97 16.00 3.18
N PHE A 139 -3.97 15.87 4.04
CA PHE A 139 -5.14 15.02 3.84
C PHE A 139 -6.27 15.79 3.14
N GLU A 140 -7.24 15.05 2.62
CA GLU A 140 -8.34 15.62 1.84
C GLU A 140 -7.83 16.55 0.72
N THR A 141 -6.66 16.16 0.17
CA THR A 141 -5.91 16.92 -0.83
C THR A 141 -5.62 15.99 -2.01
N GLU A 142 -6.14 16.34 -3.18
CA GLU A 142 -6.03 15.54 -4.39
C GLU A 142 -4.90 16.06 -5.27
N CYS A 143 -3.98 15.19 -5.68
CA CYS A 143 -3.01 15.54 -6.71
C CYS A 143 -3.72 15.61 -8.06
N ARG A 144 -3.64 16.77 -8.72
CA ARG A 144 -4.22 17.01 -10.04
C ARG A 144 -3.22 16.76 -11.15
N GLU A 145 -1.98 17.18 -10.95
CA GLU A 145 -0.94 17.18 -11.97
C GLU A 145 0.43 16.90 -11.34
N VAL A 146 1.27 16.17 -12.05
CA VAL A 146 2.71 16.09 -11.78
C VAL A 146 3.40 17.07 -12.73
N VAL A 147 4.12 18.04 -12.18
CA VAL A 147 4.77 19.09 -12.99
C VAL A 147 6.08 18.54 -13.56
N ILE A 148 6.07 18.24 -14.85
CA ILE A 148 7.23 17.72 -15.59
C ILE A 148 7.57 18.70 -16.72
N GLU A 149 8.75 19.29 -16.66
CA GLU A 149 9.29 20.18 -17.68
C GLU A 149 10.66 19.66 -18.12
N ASP A 150 10.88 19.58 -19.41
CA ASP A 150 12.15 19.08 -20.00
C ASP A 150 12.58 17.69 -19.43
N ARG A 151 11.61 16.81 -19.18
CA ARG A 151 11.79 15.47 -18.56
C ARG A 151 12.27 15.51 -17.09
N VAL A 152 12.12 16.61 -16.42
CA VAL A 152 12.45 16.77 -15.01
C VAL A 152 11.16 17.04 -14.23
N CYS A 153 10.88 16.19 -13.24
CA CYS A 153 9.79 16.43 -12.30
C CYS A 153 10.24 17.50 -11.29
N SER A 154 9.46 18.56 -11.16
CA SER A 154 9.73 19.69 -10.24
C SER A 154 8.74 19.77 -9.08
N GLY A 155 7.71 18.91 -9.06
CA GLY A 155 6.70 18.88 -8.02
C GLY A 155 5.33 18.49 -8.53
N ILE A 156 4.30 18.95 -7.83
CA ILE A 156 2.89 18.64 -8.13
C ILE A 156 1.99 19.86 -8.02
N VAL A 157 0.86 19.82 -8.71
CA VAL A 157 -0.30 20.65 -8.42
C VAL A 157 -1.34 19.79 -7.70
N ALA A 158 -1.80 20.25 -6.56
CA ALA A 158 -2.80 19.59 -5.75
C ALA A 158 -3.96 20.54 -5.43
N GLU A 159 -5.10 19.99 -5.06
CA GLU A 159 -6.30 20.77 -4.72
C GLU A 159 -6.95 20.23 -3.45
N ASN A 160 -7.43 21.12 -2.61
CA ASN A 160 -8.25 20.82 -1.44
C ASN A 160 -9.36 21.86 -1.26
N ALA A 161 -10.08 21.81 -0.15
CA ALA A 161 -11.15 22.74 0.16
C ALA A 161 -10.72 24.22 0.21
N SER A 162 -9.43 24.51 0.39
CA SER A 162 -8.89 25.88 0.39
C SER A 162 -8.44 26.36 -0.99
N GLY A 163 -8.50 25.50 -1.99
CA GLY A 163 -8.10 25.79 -3.38
C GLY A 163 -6.87 25.03 -3.85
N GLU A 164 -6.28 25.53 -4.92
CA GLU A 164 -5.10 24.96 -5.56
C GLU A 164 -3.82 25.22 -4.75
N LEU A 165 -2.97 24.21 -4.71
CA LEU A 165 -1.66 24.22 -4.05
C LEU A 165 -0.59 23.76 -5.06
N ARG A 166 0.48 24.55 -5.23
CA ARG A 166 1.70 24.13 -5.91
C ARG A 166 2.74 23.70 -4.90
N ILE A 167 3.23 22.47 -5.03
CA ILE A 167 4.21 21.88 -4.11
C ILE A 167 5.44 21.53 -4.93
N SER A 168 6.55 22.26 -4.69
CA SER A 168 7.83 21.95 -5.32
C SER A 168 8.56 20.87 -4.54
N ALA A 169 9.18 19.95 -5.26
CA ALA A 169 9.95 18.85 -4.70
C ALA A 169 11.10 18.48 -5.64
N ALA A 170 12.24 18.11 -5.07
CA ALA A 170 13.38 17.59 -5.84
C ALA A 170 13.08 16.18 -6.37
N GLU A 171 12.30 15.41 -5.63
CA GLU A 171 11.87 14.06 -6.02
C GLU A 171 10.38 13.89 -5.69
N THR A 172 9.66 13.19 -6.55
CA THR A 172 8.24 12.91 -6.38
C THR A 172 8.00 11.40 -6.49
N ILE A 173 7.40 10.82 -5.46
CA ILE A 173 6.99 9.42 -5.46
C ILE A 173 5.48 9.36 -5.67
N VAL A 174 5.05 8.73 -6.76
CA VAL A 174 3.64 8.52 -7.09
C VAL A 174 3.25 7.11 -6.64
N ALA A 175 2.36 7.01 -5.65
CA ALA A 175 1.93 5.75 -5.05
C ALA A 175 0.41 5.76 -4.78
N THR A 176 -0.38 6.03 -5.80
CA THR A 176 -1.82 6.30 -5.73
C THR A 176 -2.69 5.08 -5.45
N GLY A 177 -2.11 3.88 -5.49
CA GLY A 177 -2.85 2.63 -5.31
C GLY A 177 -3.95 2.43 -6.36
N ARG A 178 -4.84 1.48 -6.13
CA ARG A 178 -5.85 1.08 -7.12
C ARG A 178 -6.86 2.19 -7.48
N CYS A 179 -7.20 3.03 -6.51
CA CYS A 179 -8.14 4.13 -6.76
C CYS A 179 -7.57 5.23 -7.65
N GLY A 180 -6.26 5.28 -7.82
CA GLY A 180 -5.58 6.24 -8.66
C GLY A 180 -4.99 5.63 -9.94
N ALA A 181 -5.27 4.37 -10.27
CA ALA A 181 -4.71 3.70 -11.44
C ALA A 181 -5.04 4.45 -12.74
N ASP A 182 -6.32 4.72 -12.99
CA ASP A 182 -6.74 5.45 -14.21
C ASP A 182 -6.13 6.86 -14.31
N TRP A 183 -5.89 7.51 -13.17
CA TRP A 183 -5.20 8.81 -13.14
C TRP A 183 -3.73 8.64 -13.45
N PHE A 184 -3.10 7.60 -12.91
CA PHE A 184 -1.69 7.29 -13.13
C PHE A 184 -1.42 6.96 -14.59
N ASP A 185 -2.26 6.13 -15.23
CA ASP A 185 -2.15 5.77 -16.64
C ASP A 185 -2.24 7.03 -17.53
N ARG A 186 -3.24 7.90 -17.29
CA ARG A 186 -3.36 9.16 -18.04
C ARG A 186 -2.13 10.06 -17.85
N MET A 187 -1.63 10.19 -16.63
CA MET A 187 -0.44 10.99 -16.34
C MET A 187 0.80 10.44 -17.07
N CYS A 188 0.96 9.13 -17.13
CA CYS A 188 2.03 8.50 -17.88
C CYS A 188 1.90 8.77 -19.38
N ASP A 189 0.70 8.62 -19.94
CA ASP A 189 0.43 8.89 -21.37
C ASP A 189 0.71 10.37 -21.72
N GLU A 190 0.25 11.30 -20.91
CA GLU A 190 0.43 12.75 -21.11
C GLU A 190 1.91 13.16 -21.13
N HIS A 191 2.73 12.45 -20.35
CA HIS A 191 4.16 12.76 -20.24
C HIS A 191 5.07 11.81 -21.04
N GLY A 192 4.51 10.86 -21.79
CA GLY A 192 5.25 9.87 -22.57
C GLY A 192 6.11 8.96 -21.70
N ILE A 193 5.59 8.56 -20.53
CA ILE A 193 6.22 7.61 -19.60
C ILE A 193 5.71 6.22 -19.92
N ASP A 194 6.61 5.30 -20.24
CA ASP A 194 6.26 3.90 -20.48
C ASP A 194 5.70 3.26 -19.21
N HIS A 195 4.54 2.62 -19.30
CA HIS A 195 3.90 1.94 -18.19
C HIS A 195 3.18 0.67 -18.67
N THR A 196 2.83 -0.19 -17.74
CA THR A 196 2.02 -1.38 -17.96
C THR A 196 0.66 -1.17 -17.31
N GLY A 197 -0.40 -1.22 -18.08
CA GLY A 197 -1.78 -1.13 -17.61
C GLY A 197 -2.25 -2.39 -16.89
#